data_097ff444c36d81020d5750597f4e8a16
#
_entry.id   097ff444c36d81020d5750597f4e8a16
#
_cell.length_a   1.000
_cell.length_b   1.000
_cell.length_c   1.000
_cell.angle_alpha   90.00
_cell.angle_beta   90.00
_cell.angle_gamma   90.00
#
_symmetry.space_group_name_H-M   'P 1'
#
loop_
_entity.id
_entity.type
_entity.pdbx_description
1 polymer ?
#
loop_
_entity_poly.entity_id
_entity_poly.type
_entity_poly.pdbx_seq_one_letter_code
_entity_poly.pdbx_strand_id
1 'polypeptide(L)'
;AAPLAAALRFDFTPTMNVALSALVIGMIMGAFQVFAGWSLHLYRGRYKFGSFDEVRGVVVTVLLVGASTTAAFLIVGDGNPPRSTPVVASGIALVMMLAGRFIVRYVRQARNVTHDGKPTIVVGAGNAAEQLVKAMLIDIDAEYDPVAIVDDDPSKRLLRISGVPVRGTTADIGKVAEQTGAEILVVAITEVDSPRLLEWDREARAAGLTMRVLPSTRDIVGGAVKLGDISQVTEEDLLGRRPIHTDESGIAQMLSGRRVLITGAGGSIGSELARQVHRYGPAYLGLLDRDESALHAVQMSIHGRALLDSDDIILADIRDLDRLQRVMEYVKPSVVFHAAALKHMPLLERAPDEAYKTNVLGTRNVLQAARENDVQVFINISTDKAANPENVLGYSKKATERLTAGMSAPPGGRYLSVRFGNVLGSRGSVLTAFRAQIAAGGPVTVTDPEVTRFFMTIPEAVHLVLQAATLGEDSETLILDMGEPVKIDNVARYMIEQSG
;
A
#
# COMPACT_ATOMS: atom_id res chain seq x y z
N ALA A 1 -28.61 36.78 -25.61
CA ALA A 1 -29.28 35.73 -26.40
C ALA A 1 -30.45 36.28 -27.23
N ALA A 2 -31.46 36.93 -26.59
CA ALA A 2 -32.65 37.35 -27.35
C ALA A 2 -32.41 38.42 -28.47
N PRO A 3 -31.57 39.46 -28.28
CA PRO A 3 -31.21 40.36 -29.38
C PRO A 3 -30.47 39.62 -30.51
N LEU A 4 -29.61 38.66 -30.20
CA LEU A 4 -28.90 37.86 -31.18
C LEU A 4 -29.88 36.94 -31.95
N ALA A 5 -30.86 36.35 -31.26
CA ALA A 5 -31.90 35.56 -31.88
C ALA A 5 -32.75 36.37 -32.88
N ALA A 6 -33.09 37.60 -32.52
CA ALA A 6 -33.78 38.51 -33.41
C ALA A 6 -32.90 38.94 -34.60
N ALA A 7 -31.62 39.27 -34.36
CA ALA A 7 -30.68 39.62 -35.41
C ALA A 7 -30.50 38.48 -36.44
N LEU A 8 -30.32 37.24 -35.98
CA LEU A 8 -30.22 36.05 -36.83
C LEU A 8 -31.48 35.82 -37.70
N ARG A 9 -32.65 36.19 -37.18
CA ARG A 9 -33.92 36.04 -37.91
C ARG A 9 -34.11 37.05 -39.03
N PHE A 10 -33.49 38.22 -38.90
CA PHE A 10 -33.60 39.33 -39.81
C PHE A 10 -32.30 39.66 -40.56
N ASP A 11 -31.47 38.66 -40.78
CA ASP A 11 -30.19 38.79 -41.51
C ASP A 11 -29.33 39.96 -40.97
N PHE A 12 -29.31 40.12 -39.64
CA PHE A 12 -28.62 41.20 -38.89
C PHE A 12 -29.14 42.62 -39.16
N THR A 13 -30.35 42.78 -39.79
CA THR A 13 -30.96 44.06 -40.03
C THR A 13 -32.37 44.19 -39.41
N PRO A 14 -32.54 43.93 -38.07
CA PRO A 14 -33.84 44.08 -37.47
C PRO A 14 -34.29 45.55 -37.43
N THR A 15 -35.60 45.81 -37.56
CA THR A 15 -36.13 47.15 -37.34
C THR A 15 -35.93 47.58 -35.87
N MET A 16 -35.89 48.92 -35.65
CA MET A 16 -35.66 49.45 -34.29
C MET A 16 -36.67 48.88 -33.26
N ASN A 17 -37.92 48.71 -33.62
CA ASN A 17 -38.98 48.18 -32.76
C ASN A 17 -38.71 46.70 -32.42
N VAL A 18 -38.31 45.89 -33.37
CA VAL A 18 -37.95 44.49 -33.17
C VAL A 18 -36.73 44.38 -32.26
N ALA A 19 -35.71 45.19 -32.47
CA ALA A 19 -34.50 45.20 -31.64
C ALA A 19 -34.81 45.59 -30.18
N LEU A 20 -35.64 46.61 -29.98
CA LEU A 20 -36.04 47.08 -28.62
C LEU A 20 -36.88 46.00 -27.92
N SER A 21 -37.86 45.42 -28.57
CA SER A 21 -38.69 44.34 -28.03
C SER A 21 -37.87 43.10 -27.69
N ALA A 22 -36.93 42.74 -28.55
CA ALA A 22 -36.00 41.61 -28.26
C ALA A 22 -35.06 41.88 -27.06
N LEU A 23 -34.67 43.14 -26.86
CA LEU A 23 -33.89 43.56 -25.70
C LEU A 23 -34.72 43.43 -24.42
N VAL A 24 -35.97 43.87 -24.41
CA VAL A 24 -36.88 43.74 -23.25
C VAL A 24 -37.12 42.28 -22.91
N ILE A 25 -37.40 41.43 -23.89
CA ILE A 25 -37.56 39.99 -23.69
C ILE A 25 -36.27 39.40 -23.13
N GLY A 26 -35.12 39.82 -23.65
CA GLY A 26 -33.81 39.36 -23.14
C GLY A 26 -33.57 39.71 -21.67
N MET A 27 -33.99 40.92 -21.24
CA MET A 27 -33.92 41.35 -19.85
C MET A 27 -34.85 40.50 -18.95
N ILE A 28 -36.09 40.27 -19.38
CA ILE A 28 -37.06 39.44 -18.66
C ILE A 28 -36.54 38.00 -18.51
N MET A 29 -36.09 37.40 -19.62
CA MET A 29 -35.49 36.06 -19.61
C MET A 29 -34.27 36.00 -18.68
N GLY A 30 -33.39 37.01 -18.68
CA GLY A 30 -32.22 37.11 -17.83
C GLY A 30 -32.60 37.18 -16.34
N ALA A 31 -33.54 38.05 -15.99
CA ALA A 31 -34.05 38.15 -14.63
C ALA A 31 -34.67 36.84 -14.14
N PHE A 32 -35.46 36.19 -15.00
CA PHE A 32 -36.09 34.90 -14.68
C PHE A 32 -35.09 33.78 -14.58
N GLN A 33 -34.02 33.77 -15.42
CA GLN A 33 -32.91 32.84 -15.33
C GLN A 33 -32.14 32.98 -14.00
N VAL A 34 -31.87 34.20 -13.55
CA VAL A 34 -31.22 34.44 -12.26
C VAL A 34 -32.10 33.95 -11.10
N PHE A 35 -33.41 34.26 -11.16
CA PHE A 35 -34.37 33.83 -10.13
C PHE A 35 -34.49 32.28 -10.09
N ALA A 36 -34.66 31.64 -11.24
CA ALA A 36 -34.77 30.19 -11.33
C ALA A 36 -33.48 29.50 -10.89
N GLY A 37 -32.32 30.00 -11.31
CA GLY A 37 -31.02 29.49 -10.91
C GLY A 37 -30.75 29.66 -9.40
N TRP A 38 -31.21 30.78 -8.84
CA TRP A 38 -31.11 30.99 -7.38
C TRP A 38 -32.05 30.07 -6.61
N SER A 39 -33.30 29.90 -7.04
CA SER A 39 -34.30 29.03 -6.41
C SER A 39 -33.90 27.53 -6.48
N LEU A 40 -33.30 27.10 -7.59
CA LEU A 40 -32.81 25.72 -7.79
C LEU A 40 -31.37 25.53 -7.28
N HIS A 41 -30.85 26.50 -6.52
CA HIS A 41 -29.52 26.45 -5.90
C HIS A 41 -28.34 26.37 -6.87
N LEU A 42 -28.53 26.66 -8.16
CA LEU A 42 -27.48 26.63 -9.17
C LEU A 42 -26.33 27.63 -8.86
N TYR A 43 -26.66 28.79 -8.24
CA TYR A 43 -25.71 29.86 -7.89
C TYR A 43 -25.37 29.91 -6.41
N ARG A 44 -25.76 28.91 -5.61
CA ARG A 44 -25.55 28.84 -4.15
C ARG A 44 -24.48 27.83 -3.71
N GLY A 45 -23.54 27.48 -4.58
CA GLY A 45 -22.44 26.59 -4.22
C GLY A 45 -22.81 25.11 -4.06
N ARG A 46 -24.03 24.71 -4.49
CA ARG A 46 -24.46 23.29 -4.44
C ARG A 46 -23.66 22.37 -5.36
N TYR A 47 -23.14 22.89 -6.46
CA TYR A 47 -22.46 22.14 -7.50
C TYR A 47 -21.00 22.58 -7.61
N LYS A 48 -20.08 21.63 -7.78
CA LYS A 48 -18.71 21.96 -8.19
C LYS A 48 -18.74 22.58 -9.58
N PHE A 49 -18.09 23.72 -9.75
CA PHE A 49 -18.07 24.48 -11.00
C PHE A 49 -17.53 23.61 -12.16
N GLY A 50 -18.36 23.41 -13.20
CA GLY A 50 -18.04 22.57 -14.35
C GLY A 50 -18.27 21.06 -14.13
N SER A 51 -19.04 20.65 -13.11
CA SER A 51 -19.46 19.26 -12.93
C SER A 51 -20.65 18.89 -13.84
N PHE A 52 -20.85 17.60 -14.14
CA PHE A 52 -22.01 17.12 -14.87
C PHE A 52 -23.33 17.51 -14.20
N ASP A 53 -23.39 17.54 -12.87
CA ASP A 53 -24.57 17.95 -12.12
C ASP A 53 -24.86 19.44 -12.31
N GLU A 54 -23.84 20.29 -12.40
CA GLU A 54 -24.01 21.72 -12.74
C GLU A 54 -24.53 21.88 -14.17
N VAL A 55 -23.99 21.14 -15.13
CA VAL A 55 -24.47 21.15 -16.55
C VAL A 55 -25.97 20.78 -16.59
N ARG A 56 -26.36 19.70 -15.88
CA ARG A 56 -27.76 19.31 -15.76
C ARG A 56 -28.62 20.44 -15.17
N GLY A 57 -28.12 21.10 -14.12
CA GLY A 57 -28.79 22.22 -13.48
C GLY A 57 -28.99 23.40 -14.46
N VAL A 58 -27.98 23.73 -15.25
CA VAL A 58 -28.05 24.78 -16.28
C VAL A 58 -29.08 24.41 -17.34
N VAL A 59 -29.06 23.20 -17.87
CA VAL A 59 -30.03 22.73 -18.89
C VAL A 59 -31.46 22.84 -18.35
N VAL A 60 -31.71 22.35 -17.16
CA VAL A 60 -33.05 22.39 -16.53
C VAL A 60 -33.53 23.82 -16.35
N THR A 61 -32.69 24.73 -15.81
CA THR A 61 -33.08 26.13 -15.60
C THR A 61 -33.36 26.85 -16.92
N VAL A 62 -32.53 26.67 -17.93
CA VAL A 62 -32.73 27.29 -19.25
C VAL A 62 -33.99 26.75 -19.92
N LEU A 63 -34.28 25.46 -19.85
CA LEU A 63 -35.50 24.87 -20.40
C LEU A 63 -36.75 25.40 -19.70
N LEU A 64 -36.75 25.49 -18.36
CA LEU A 64 -37.85 26.06 -17.59
C LEU A 64 -38.13 27.51 -17.95
N VAL A 65 -37.09 28.34 -18.00
CA VAL A 65 -37.20 29.75 -18.38
C VAL A 65 -37.63 29.89 -19.81
N GLY A 66 -37.06 29.11 -20.73
CA GLY A 66 -37.43 29.12 -22.15
C GLY A 66 -38.88 28.71 -22.37
N ALA A 67 -39.36 27.63 -21.74
CA ALA A 67 -40.73 27.17 -21.83
C ALA A 67 -41.73 28.21 -21.27
N SER A 68 -41.42 28.74 -20.07
CA SER A 68 -42.29 29.73 -19.39
C SER A 68 -42.39 31.05 -20.21
N THR A 69 -41.26 31.55 -20.69
CA THR A 69 -41.24 32.80 -21.49
C THR A 69 -41.88 32.58 -22.85
N THR A 70 -41.71 31.42 -23.49
CA THR A 70 -42.37 31.09 -24.76
C THR A 70 -43.90 31.00 -24.54
N ALA A 71 -44.36 30.32 -23.50
CA ALA A 71 -45.80 30.23 -23.20
C ALA A 71 -46.41 31.62 -22.94
N ALA A 72 -45.77 32.44 -22.09
CA ALA A 72 -46.24 33.80 -21.84
C ALA A 72 -46.30 34.66 -23.12
N PHE A 73 -45.29 34.53 -23.96
CA PHE A 73 -45.23 35.28 -25.22
C PHE A 73 -46.26 34.82 -26.26
N LEU A 74 -46.65 33.54 -26.25
CA LEU A 74 -47.75 33.03 -27.12
C LEU A 74 -49.11 33.56 -26.68
N ILE A 75 -49.31 33.85 -25.37
CA ILE A 75 -50.58 34.32 -24.82
C ILE A 75 -50.72 35.86 -24.95
N VAL A 76 -49.66 36.60 -24.66
CA VAL A 76 -49.71 38.08 -24.51
C VAL A 76 -49.03 38.82 -25.68
N GLY A 77 -48.18 38.13 -26.43
CA GLY A 77 -47.36 38.75 -27.46
C GLY A 77 -48.17 39.19 -28.73
N ASP A 78 -47.90 40.39 -29.17
CA ASP A 78 -48.46 40.98 -30.41
C ASP A 78 -47.82 40.47 -31.70
N GLY A 79 -46.88 39.50 -31.60
CA GLY A 79 -46.14 38.93 -32.74
C GLY A 79 -44.85 39.69 -33.10
N ASN A 80 -44.50 40.73 -32.37
CA ASN A 80 -43.29 41.50 -32.58
C ASN A 80 -42.43 41.50 -31.29
N PRO A 81 -41.30 40.83 -31.23
CA PRO A 81 -40.58 40.06 -32.28
C PRO A 81 -41.25 38.73 -32.62
N PRO A 82 -40.75 38.00 -33.64
CA PRO A 82 -41.34 36.73 -34.04
C PRO A 82 -41.49 35.73 -32.88
N ARG A 83 -42.56 34.93 -32.89
CA ARG A 83 -42.92 33.97 -31.80
C ARG A 83 -41.82 32.91 -31.54
N SER A 84 -40.91 32.68 -32.49
CA SER A 84 -39.75 31.78 -32.31
C SER A 84 -38.61 32.41 -31.54
N THR A 85 -38.59 33.72 -31.29
CA THR A 85 -37.49 34.43 -30.64
C THR A 85 -37.15 33.89 -29.23
N PRO A 86 -38.09 33.60 -28.32
CA PRO A 86 -37.75 33.04 -27.00
C PRO A 86 -37.13 31.65 -27.08
N VAL A 87 -37.57 30.81 -28.03
CA VAL A 87 -37.04 29.47 -28.22
C VAL A 87 -35.58 29.50 -28.70
N VAL A 88 -35.31 30.29 -29.76
CA VAL A 88 -33.97 30.46 -30.29
C VAL A 88 -33.05 31.13 -29.27
N ALA A 89 -33.56 32.12 -28.56
CA ALA A 89 -32.84 32.79 -27.49
C ALA A 89 -32.42 31.83 -26.34
N SER A 90 -33.28 30.87 -26.00
CA SER A 90 -32.97 29.84 -24.98
C SER A 90 -31.85 28.92 -25.43
N GLY A 91 -31.85 28.49 -26.71
CA GLY A 91 -30.74 27.69 -27.29
C GLY A 91 -29.43 28.44 -27.26
N ILE A 92 -29.42 29.72 -27.70
CA ILE A 92 -28.22 30.56 -27.65
C ILE A 92 -27.77 30.80 -26.23
N ALA A 93 -28.68 31.03 -25.26
CA ALA A 93 -28.36 31.23 -23.85
C ALA A 93 -27.69 29.97 -23.25
N LEU A 94 -28.22 28.79 -23.59
CA LEU A 94 -27.64 27.52 -23.16
C LEU A 94 -26.19 27.38 -23.62
N VAL A 95 -25.94 27.57 -24.91
CA VAL A 95 -24.58 27.49 -25.49
C VAL A 95 -23.65 28.50 -24.82
N MET A 96 -24.07 29.77 -24.67
CA MET A 96 -23.25 30.81 -24.04
C MET A 96 -22.94 30.49 -22.56
N MET A 97 -23.91 29.99 -21.82
CA MET A 97 -23.73 29.63 -20.42
C MET A 97 -22.77 28.44 -20.23
N LEU A 98 -22.86 27.43 -21.09
CA LEU A 98 -21.95 26.29 -21.08
C LEU A 98 -20.54 26.67 -21.54
N ALA A 99 -20.46 27.47 -22.64
CA ALA A 99 -19.16 27.95 -23.14
C ALA A 99 -18.43 28.81 -22.12
N GLY A 100 -19.12 29.74 -21.44
CA GLY A 100 -18.52 30.56 -20.38
C GLY A 100 -17.98 29.72 -19.22
N ARG A 101 -18.70 28.67 -18.78
CA ARG A 101 -18.26 27.74 -17.75
C ARG A 101 -17.05 26.94 -18.22
N PHE A 102 -17.07 26.47 -19.46
CA PHE A 102 -15.94 25.75 -20.04
C PHE A 102 -14.68 26.63 -20.11
N ILE A 103 -14.81 27.87 -20.56
CA ILE A 103 -13.69 28.82 -20.63
C ILE A 103 -13.11 29.10 -19.24
N VAL A 104 -13.95 29.37 -18.24
CA VAL A 104 -13.48 29.60 -16.88
C VAL A 104 -12.77 28.35 -16.29
N ARG A 105 -13.31 27.17 -16.55
CA ARG A 105 -12.68 25.90 -16.18
C ARG A 105 -11.33 25.74 -16.88
N TYR A 106 -11.28 25.95 -18.19
CA TYR A 106 -10.06 25.87 -18.99
C TYR A 106 -8.98 26.85 -18.52
N VAL A 107 -9.33 28.12 -18.25
CA VAL A 107 -8.39 29.12 -17.73
C VAL A 107 -7.91 28.77 -16.30
N ARG A 108 -8.78 28.23 -15.45
CA ARG A 108 -8.38 27.76 -14.11
C ARG A 108 -7.47 26.55 -14.17
N GLN A 109 -7.70 25.61 -15.09
CA GLN A 109 -6.83 24.46 -15.32
C GLN A 109 -5.53 24.82 -16.06
N ALA A 110 -5.56 25.84 -16.91
CA ALA A 110 -4.39 26.31 -17.65
C ALA A 110 -3.49 27.28 -16.86
N ARG A 111 -3.92 27.75 -15.69
CA ARG A 111 -3.00 28.39 -14.76
C ARG A 111 -2.12 27.28 -14.18
N ASN A 112 -1.03 27.00 -14.88
CA ASN A 112 0.09 26.23 -14.35
C ASN A 112 0.53 26.93 -13.07
N VAL A 113 0.18 26.35 -11.92
CA VAL A 113 0.89 26.62 -10.70
C VAL A 113 2.30 26.14 -11.00
N THR A 114 3.27 27.04 -11.04
CA THR A 114 4.68 26.68 -11.07
C THR A 114 4.94 25.94 -9.75
N HIS A 115 4.98 24.60 -9.83
CA HIS A 115 5.39 23.79 -8.71
C HIS A 115 6.92 23.90 -8.60
N ASP A 116 7.40 24.19 -7.41
CA ASP A 116 8.83 24.19 -7.07
C ASP A 116 9.33 22.75 -6.83
N GLY A 117 8.50 21.77 -7.17
CA GLY A 117 8.77 20.33 -7.04
C GLY A 117 9.74 19.82 -8.10
N LYS A 118 10.42 18.72 -7.80
CA LYS A 118 11.34 18.06 -8.73
C LYS A 118 10.59 17.47 -9.92
N PRO A 119 11.05 17.75 -11.17
CA PRO A 119 10.43 17.21 -12.37
C PRO A 119 10.39 15.68 -12.31
N THR A 120 9.18 15.11 -12.44
CA THR A 120 8.90 13.71 -12.15
C THR A 120 8.22 13.02 -13.33
N ILE A 121 8.74 11.84 -13.72
CA ILE A 121 8.08 10.91 -14.64
C ILE A 121 7.27 9.92 -13.83
N VAL A 122 6.02 9.66 -14.24
CA VAL A 122 5.15 8.66 -13.60
C VAL A 122 5.05 7.44 -14.52
N VAL A 123 5.34 6.25 -14.00
CA VAL A 123 5.18 4.96 -14.70
C VAL A 123 3.80 4.41 -14.44
N GLY A 124 3.05 4.19 -15.53
CA GLY A 124 1.67 3.74 -15.51
C GLY A 124 0.68 4.89 -15.70
N ALA A 125 -0.39 4.64 -16.48
CA ALA A 125 -1.48 5.56 -16.74
C ALA A 125 -2.84 4.94 -16.35
N GLY A 126 -2.87 4.25 -15.22
CA GLY A 126 -4.06 3.66 -14.59
C GLY A 126 -4.65 4.56 -13.51
N ASN A 127 -5.64 4.03 -12.77
CA ASN A 127 -6.34 4.77 -11.71
C ASN A 127 -5.42 5.27 -10.58
N ALA A 128 -4.42 4.48 -10.19
CA ALA A 128 -3.45 4.88 -9.16
C ALA A 128 -2.61 6.07 -9.63
N ALA A 129 -2.10 6.02 -10.88
CA ALA A 129 -1.37 7.12 -11.48
C ALA A 129 -2.24 8.38 -11.63
N GLU A 130 -3.52 8.23 -11.99
CA GLU A 130 -4.44 9.36 -12.07
C GLU A 130 -4.63 10.06 -10.71
N GLN A 131 -4.81 9.28 -9.64
CA GLN A 131 -4.92 9.82 -8.28
C GLN A 131 -3.62 10.50 -7.85
N LEU A 132 -2.48 9.85 -8.10
CA LEU A 132 -1.16 10.37 -7.75
C LEU A 132 -0.84 11.68 -8.48
N VAL A 133 -1.01 11.73 -9.80
CA VAL A 133 -0.78 12.94 -10.60
C VAL A 133 -1.70 14.08 -10.15
N LYS A 134 -2.97 13.78 -9.82
CA LYS A 134 -3.88 14.79 -9.26
C LYS A 134 -3.40 15.31 -7.89
N ALA A 135 -2.92 14.41 -7.02
CA ALA A 135 -2.38 14.79 -5.71
C ALA A 135 -1.15 15.70 -5.87
N MET A 136 -0.22 15.35 -6.77
CA MET A 136 0.97 16.15 -7.07
C MET A 136 0.61 17.56 -7.60
N LEU A 137 -0.42 17.68 -8.45
CA LEU A 137 -0.84 18.96 -9.05
C LEU A 137 -1.69 19.83 -8.12
N ILE A 138 -2.29 19.28 -7.06
CA ILE A 138 -3.15 20.04 -6.12
C ILE A 138 -2.32 20.60 -4.97
N ASP A 139 -1.31 19.88 -4.53
CA ASP A 139 -0.44 20.27 -3.42
C ASP A 139 0.65 21.21 -3.92
N ILE A 140 0.57 22.48 -3.52
CA ILE A 140 1.49 23.55 -3.96
C ILE A 140 2.90 23.32 -3.40
N ASP A 141 3.00 22.68 -2.25
CA ASP A 141 4.25 22.34 -1.56
C ASP A 141 4.74 20.93 -1.91
N ALA A 142 4.16 20.30 -2.96
CA ALA A 142 4.56 18.96 -3.38
C ALA A 142 6.03 18.89 -3.78
N GLU A 143 6.72 17.88 -3.26
CA GLU A 143 8.11 17.58 -3.62
C GLU A 143 8.25 17.16 -5.11
N TYR A 144 7.15 16.77 -5.76
CA TYR A 144 7.09 16.15 -7.09
C TYR A 144 6.28 17.01 -8.07
N ASP A 145 6.88 17.35 -9.23
CA ASP A 145 6.19 18.02 -10.35
C ASP A 145 6.02 17.02 -11.53
N PRO A 146 4.82 16.50 -11.82
CA PRO A 146 4.63 15.48 -12.84
C PRO A 146 4.72 16.09 -14.25
N VAL A 147 5.84 15.87 -14.96
CA VAL A 147 6.11 16.42 -16.31
C VAL A 147 5.77 15.47 -17.45
N ALA A 148 5.75 14.16 -17.19
CA ALA A 148 5.42 13.13 -18.17
C ALA A 148 4.91 11.86 -17.50
N ILE A 149 4.19 11.05 -18.30
CA ILE A 149 3.76 9.69 -17.94
C ILE A 149 4.31 8.74 -19.00
N VAL A 150 4.68 7.53 -18.62
CA VAL A 150 5.02 6.41 -19.51
C VAL A 150 4.12 5.22 -19.22
N ASP A 151 3.60 4.55 -20.26
CA ASP A 151 2.73 3.37 -20.12
C ASP A 151 2.88 2.47 -21.36
N ASP A 152 2.97 1.16 -21.16
CA ASP A 152 3.19 0.18 -22.22
C ASP A 152 1.91 -0.14 -23.00
N ASP A 153 0.73 0.30 -22.55
CA ASP A 153 -0.54 0.11 -23.24
C ASP A 153 -0.65 1.07 -24.43
N PRO A 154 -0.66 0.54 -25.69
CA PRO A 154 -0.74 1.37 -26.88
C PRO A 154 -1.98 2.25 -26.95
N SER A 155 -3.08 1.85 -26.31
CA SER A 155 -4.34 2.60 -26.28
C SER A 155 -4.23 3.92 -25.53
N LYS A 156 -3.24 4.05 -24.65
CA LYS A 156 -3.01 5.22 -23.79
C LYS A 156 -1.98 6.22 -24.34
N ARG A 157 -1.37 5.93 -25.47
CA ARG A 157 -0.25 6.72 -26.05
C ARG A 157 -0.57 8.21 -26.25
N LEU A 158 -1.82 8.58 -26.47
CA LEU A 158 -2.27 9.97 -26.66
C LEU A 158 -3.00 10.53 -25.43
N LEU A 159 -3.05 9.76 -24.34
CA LEU A 159 -3.76 10.15 -23.14
C LEU A 159 -3.05 11.32 -22.43
N ARG A 160 -3.86 12.18 -21.82
CA ARG A 160 -3.40 13.20 -20.87
C ARG A 160 -4.14 13.02 -19.56
N ILE A 161 -3.43 12.85 -18.47
CA ILE A 161 -4.00 12.76 -17.13
C ILE A 161 -3.82 14.10 -16.44
N SER A 162 -4.91 14.80 -16.17
CA SER A 162 -4.90 16.14 -15.58
C SER A 162 -4.00 17.16 -16.29
N GLY A 163 -3.80 16.99 -17.61
CA GLY A 163 -2.93 17.84 -18.44
C GLY A 163 -1.53 17.25 -18.69
N VAL A 164 -1.07 16.30 -17.87
CA VAL A 164 0.24 15.63 -18.04
C VAL A 164 0.14 14.58 -19.17
N PRO A 165 0.99 14.67 -20.21
CA PRO A 165 0.91 13.77 -21.36
C PRO A 165 1.59 12.43 -21.10
N VAL A 166 1.05 11.34 -21.68
CA VAL A 166 1.77 10.10 -21.90
C VAL A 166 2.74 10.32 -23.06
N ARG A 167 4.07 10.20 -22.82
CA ARG A 167 5.10 10.52 -23.82
C ARG A 167 5.78 9.30 -24.44
N GLY A 168 5.55 8.10 -23.91
CA GLY A 168 6.18 6.89 -24.40
C GLY A 168 5.80 5.66 -23.60
N THR A 169 6.52 4.59 -23.87
CA THR A 169 6.50 3.32 -23.14
C THR A 169 7.55 3.33 -22.03
N THR A 170 7.57 2.29 -21.21
CA THR A 170 8.62 2.12 -20.17
C THR A 170 10.02 2.03 -20.78
N ALA A 171 10.18 1.49 -21.99
CA ALA A 171 11.46 1.46 -22.72
C ALA A 171 11.95 2.86 -23.16
N ASP A 172 11.10 3.87 -23.11
CA ASP A 172 11.44 5.26 -23.50
C ASP A 172 11.86 6.12 -22.27
N ILE A 173 11.97 5.56 -21.05
CA ILE A 173 12.24 6.31 -19.80
C ILE A 173 13.44 7.27 -19.95
N GLY A 174 14.58 6.78 -20.43
CA GLY A 174 15.78 7.59 -20.61
C GLY A 174 15.56 8.76 -21.57
N LYS A 175 14.94 8.50 -22.72
CA LYS A 175 14.63 9.53 -23.73
C LYS A 175 13.64 10.57 -23.20
N VAL A 176 12.61 10.14 -22.45
CA VAL A 176 11.64 11.04 -21.84
C VAL A 176 12.28 11.88 -20.75
N ALA A 177 13.21 11.32 -19.98
CA ALA A 177 13.97 12.03 -18.96
C ALA A 177 14.81 13.18 -19.58
N GLU A 178 15.55 12.89 -20.65
CA GLU A 178 16.33 13.92 -21.37
C GLU A 178 15.44 15.06 -21.92
N GLN A 179 14.26 14.71 -22.46
CA GLN A 179 13.34 15.69 -23.04
C GLN A 179 12.65 16.57 -22.00
N THR A 180 12.46 16.07 -20.79
CA THR A 180 11.66 16.75 -19.76
C THR A 180 12.52 17.33 -18.63
N GLY A 181 13.80 16.97 -18.55
CA GLY A 181 14.66 17.34 -17.45
C GLY A 181 14.22 16.68 -16.13
N ALA A 182 13.58 15.52 -16.20
CA ALA A 182 13.12 14.82 -15.01
C ALA A 182 14.29 14.37 -14.13
N GLU A 183 14.06 14.41 -12.82
CA GLU A 183 15.00 13.97 -11.80
C GLU A 183 14.49 12.72 -11.05
N ILE A 184 13.17 12.50 -11.07
CA ILE A 184 12.52 11.43 -10.33
C ILE A 184 11.68 10.58 -11.26
N LEU A 185 11.70 9.27 -11.03
CA LEU A 185 10.80 8.28 -11.63
C LEU A 185 9.91 7.70 -10.55
N VAL A 186 8.59 7.87 -10.62
CA VAL A 186 7.65 7.28 -9.66
C VAL A 186 6.86 6.16 -10.33
N VAL A 187 6.99 4.94 -9.83
CA VAL A 187 6.22 3.79 -10.29
C VAL A 187 4.85 3.79 -9.61
N ALA A 188 3.80 4.06 -10.39
CA ALA A 188 2.40 4.12 -9.93
C ALA A 188 1.58 2.91 -10.40
N ILE A 189 2.25 1.77 -10.65
CA ILE A 189 1.62 0.49 -10.97
C ILE A 189 1.65 -0.36 -9.70
N THR A 190 0.49 -0.74 -9.20
CA THR A 190 0.33 -1.45 -7.92
C THR A 190 0.66 -2.94 -7.98
N GLU A 191 0.78 -3.51 -9.17
CA GLU A 191 1.11 -4.92 -9.39
C GLU A 191 2.20 -5.02 -10.48
N VAL A 192 3.45 -4.90 -10.06
CA VAL A 192 4.62 -5.04 -10.95
C VAL A 192 5.44 -6.24 -10.52
N ASP A 193 5.91 -7.03 -11.48
CA ASP A 193 6.84 -8.11 -11.22
C ASP A 193 8.25 -7.57 -10.95
N SER A 194 8.97 -8.17 -10.00
CA SER A 194 10.33 -7.75 -9.62
C SER A 194 11.32 -7.62 -10.77
N PRO A 195 11.37 -8.54 -11.75
CA PRO A 195 12.29 -8.37 -12.87
C PRO A 195 12.08 -7.05 -13.63
N ARG A 196 10.83 -6.62 -13.77
CA ARG A 196 10.48 -5.33 -14.39
C ARG A 196 10.86 -4.13 -13.53
N LEU A 197 10.64 -4.19 -12.22
CA LEU A 197 11.08 -3.14 -11.30
C LEU A 197 12.60 -2.96 -11.34
N LEU A 198 13.35 -4.07 -11.38
CA LEU A 198 14.82 -4.05 -11.53
C LEU A 198 15.26 -3.46 -12.87
N GLU A 199 14.57 -3.76 -13.97
CA GLU A 199 14.83 -3.20 -15.28
C GLU A 199 14.61 -1.68 -15.27
N TRP A 200 13.49 -1.22 -14.77
CA TRP A 200 13.18 0.22 -14.67
C TRP A 200 14.13 0.96 -13.72
N ASP A 201 14.57 0.33 -12.64
CA ASP A 201 15.56 0.95 -11.74
C ASP A 201 16.91 1.13 -12.43
N ARG A 202 17.36 0.15 -13.24
CA ARG A 202 18.59 0.29 -14.05
C ARG A 202 18.45 1.38 -15.10
N GLU A 203 17.34 1.42 -15.82
CA GLU A 203 17.06 2.47 -16.82
C GLU A 203 16.98 3.86 -16.17
N ALA A 204 16.30 3.97 -15.02
CA ALA A 204 16.24 5.21 -14.26
C ALA A 204 17.62 5.72 -13.87
N ARG A 205 18.46 4.84 -13.30
CA ARG A 205 19.84 5.20 -12.92
C ARG A 205 20.68 5.58 -14.10
N ALA A 206 20.61 4.82 -15.21
CA ALA A 206 21.34 5.15 -16.44
C ALA A 206 20.95 6.53 -16.99
N ALA A 207 19.71 6.97 -16.73
CA ALA A 207 19.20 8.29 -17.08
C ALA A 207 19.42 9.36 -15.97
N GLY A 208 20.07 9.02 -14.85
CA GLY A 208 20.29 9.93 -13.71
C GLY A 208 19.05 10.21 -12.86
N LEU A 209 18.01 9.37 -12.98
CA LEU A 209 16.77 9.51 -12.21
C LEU A 209 16.86 8.78 -10.86
N THR A 210 16.21 9.34 -9.84
CA THR A 210 15.96 8.64 -8.58
C THR A 210 14.61 7.92 -8.67
N MET A 211 14.60 6.58 -8.59
CA MET A 211 13.36 5.80 -8.61
C MET A 211 12.68 5.78 -7.24
N ARG A 212 11.35 5.93 -7.27
CA ARG A 212 10.44 5.82 -6.15
C ARG A 212 9.30 4.88 -6.52
N VAL A 213 8.65 4.28 -5.53
CA VAL A 213 7.49 3.40 -5.74
C VAL A 213 6.31 3.86 -4.92
N LEU A 214 5.12 3.69 -5.49
CA LEU A 214 3.88 3.81 -4.76
C LEU A 214 3.56 2.42 -4.19
N PRO A 215 3.38 2.26 -2.86
CA PRO A 215 2.95 1.01 -2.26
C PRO A 215 1.64 0.51 -2.87
N SER A 216 1.37 -0.79 -2.72
CA SER A 216 0.12 -1.35 -3.23
C SER A 216 -1.08 -0.62 -2.63
N THR A 217 -2.17 -0.48 -3.40
CA THR A 217 -3.40 0.22 -2.94
C THR A 217 -4.00 -0.39 -1.66
N ARG A 218 -3.58 -1.59 -1.27
CA ARG A 218 -4.02 -2.28 -0.05
C ARG A 218 -3.27 -1.82 1.20
N ASP A 219 -2.05 -1.33 1.02
CA ASP A 219 -1.24 -0.75 2.10
C ASP A 219 -1.65 0.71 2.40
N ILE A 220 -2.47 1.30 1.51
CA ILE A 220 -2.96 2.67 1.66
C ILE A 220 -4.20 2.66 2.56
N VAL A 221 -4.00 3.00 3.81
CA VAL A 221 -5.09 3.15 4.80
C VAL A 221 -6.04 4.26 4.37
N GLY A 222 -7.25 3.89 3.94
CA GLY A 222 -8.30 4.85 3.56
C GLY A 222 -8.57 4.99 2.06
N GLY A 223 -7.92 4.20 1.20
CA GLY A 223 -8.25 4.08 -0.24
C GLY A 223 -7.91 5.29 -1.12
N ALA A 224 -7.31 6.36 -0.57
CA ALA A 224 -6.85 7.52 -1.34
C ALA A 224 -5.33 7.60 -1.31
N VAL A 225 -4.70 7.64 -2.48
CA VAL A 225 -3.26 7.82 -2.66
C VAL A 225 -2.83 9.19 -2.13
N LYS A 226 -1.84 9.22 -1.24
CA LYS A 226 -1.23 10.45 -0.70
C LYS A 226 0.23 10.55 -1.16
N LEU A 227 0.75 11.76 -1.27
CA LEU A 227 2.16 12.00 -1.63
C LEU A 227 3.14 11.39 -0.61
N GLY A 228 2.75 11.35 0.66
CA GLY A 228 3.53 10.71 1.72
C GLY A 228 3.63 9.19 1.62
N ASP A 229 2.84 8.56 0.75
CA ASP A 229 2.91 7.12 0.50
C ASP A 229 4.04 6.76 -0.48
N ILE A 230 4.62 7.74 -1.18
CA ILE A 230 5.75 7.53 -2.10
C ILE A 230 7.00 7.20 -1.28
N SER A 231 7.56 6.01 -1.46
CA SER A 231 8.75 5.54 -0.74
C SER A 231 9.93 5.28 -1.67
N GLN A 232 11.12 5.16 -1.09
CA GLN A 232 12.25 4.60 -1.82
C GLN A 232 11.97 3.14 -2.15
N VAL A 233 12.51 2.68 -3.29
CA VAL A 233 12.50 1.26 -3.62
C VAL A 233 13.22 0.50 -2.52
N THR A 234 12.51 -0.41 -1.88
CA THR A 234 13.07 -1.26 -0.83
C THR A 234 13.59 -2.58 -1.42
N GLU A 235 14.43 -3.28 -0.67
CA GLU A 235 14.83 -4.65 -1.04
C GLU A 235 13.63 -5.59 -1.15
N GLU A 236 12.55 -5.27 -0.47
CA GLU A 236 11.28 -6.00 -0.45
C GLU A 236 10.53 -5.85 -1.77
N ASP A 237 10.45 -4.64 -2.31
CA ASP A 237 9.84 -4.35 -3.62
C ASP A 237 10.53 -5.11 -4.75
N LEU A 238 11.86 -5.28 -4.64
CA LEU A 238 12.68 -5.94 -5.64
C LEU A 238 12.58 -7.46 -5.64
N LEU A 239 12.11 -8.05 -4.54
CA LEU A 239 11.90 -9.49 -4.42
C LEU A 239 10.51 -9.95 -4.88
N GLY A 240 9.66 -9.01 -5.35
CA GLY A 240 8.41 -9.26 -6.05
C GLY A 240 7.35 -10.00 -5.28
N ARG A 241 7.32 -9.79 -4.01
CA ARG A 241 6.35 -10.47 -3.20
C ARG A 241 4.98 -9.79 -3.27
N ARG A 242 3.97 -10.60 -3.60
CA ARG A 242 2.57 -10.17 -3.53
C ARG A 242 2.07 -10.37 -2.11
N PRO A 243 1.41 -9.36 -1.50
CA PRO A 243 0.73 -9.54 -0.23
C PRO A 243 -0.27 -10.68 -0.30
N ILE A 244 -0.16 -11.66 0.60
CA ILE A 244 -1.07 -12.80 0.67
C ILE A 244 -2.32 -12.38 1.44
N HIS A 245 -3.49 -12.77 0.94
CA HIS A 245 -4.76 -12.57 1.66
C HIS A 245 -4.83 -13.47 2.88
N THR A 246 -5.06 -12.88 4.04
CA THR A 246 -5.20 -13.58 5.30
C THR A 246 -6.58 -13.35 5.92
N ASP A 247 -7.02 -14.30 6.73
CA ASP A 247 -8.26 -14.17 7.50
C ASP A 247 -7.99 -13.43 8.82
N GLU A 248 -8.05 -12.10 8.76
CA GLU A 248 -7.89 -11.23 9.94
C GLU A 248 -8.90 -11.56 11.04
N SER A 249 -10.10 -12.01 10.68
CA SER A 249 -11.16 -12.35 11.65
C SER A 249 -10.81 -13.61 12.43
N GLY A 250 -10.27 -14.63 11.77
CA GLY A 250 -9.81 -15.87 12.41
C GLY A 250 -8.64 -15.61 13.35
N ILE A 251 -7.66 -14.78 12.94
CA ILE A 251 -6.53 -14.37 13.78
C ILE A 251 -7.04 -13.62 15.02
N ALA A 252 -7.93 -12.65 14.85
CA ALA A 252 -8.50 -11.89 15.95
C ALA A 252 -9.26 -12.81 16.94
N GLN A 253 -10.03 -13.77 16.45
CA GLN A 253 -10.75 -14.73 17.29
C GLN A 253 -9.80 -15.63 18.11
N MET A 254 -8.65 -15.99 17.54
CA MET A 254 -7.64 -16.82 18.21
C MET A 254 -6.87 -16.04 19.30
N LEU A 255 -6.66 -14.72 19.14
CA LEU A 255 -5.75 -13.93 19.98
C LEU A 255 -6.46 -12.98 20.94
N SER A 256 -7.60 -12.39 20.54
CA SER A 256 -8.27 -11.37 21.34
C SER A 256 -8.77 -11.93 22.67
N GLY A 257 -8.42 -11.24 23.75
CA GLY A 257 -8.76 -11.65 25.11
C GLY A 257 -8.05 -12.94 25.59
N ARG A 258 -7.13 -13.52 24.83
CA ARG A 258 -6.36 -14.72 25.19
C ARG A 258 -5.10 -14.36 25.94
N ARG A 259 -4.57 -15.32 26.67
CA ARG A 259 -3.25 -15.24 27.29
C ARG A 259 -2.23 -15.90 26.37
N VAL A 260 -1.29 -15.12 25.87
CA VAL A 260 -0.31 -15.54 24.86
C VAL A 260 1.09 -15.51 25.45
N LEU A 261 1.90 -16.52 25.19
CA LEU A 261 3.33 -16.55 25.53
C LEU A 261 4.15 -16.68 24.25
N ILE A 262 5.15 -15.84 24.10
CA ILE A 262 6.13 -15.90 23.02
C ILE A 262 7.49 -16.22 23.59
N THR A 263 8.09 -17.34 23.22
CA THR A 263 9.48 -17.68 23.58
C THR A 263 10.42 -17.24 22.47
N GLY A 264 11.59 -16.78 22.82
CA GLY A 264 12.50 -16.14 21.87
C GLY A 264 11.99 -14.76 21.41
N ALA A 265 11.27 -14.07 22.31
CA ALA A 265 10.62 -12.79 22.03
C ALA A 265 11.60 -11.69 21.60
N GLY A 266 12.87 -11.75 22.02
CA GLY A 266 13.93 -10.83 21.61
C GLY A 266 14.49 -11.09 20.21
N GLY A 267 14.20 -12.25 19.60
CA GLY A 267 14.62 -12.60 18.25
C GLY A 267 13.88 -11.82 17.16
N SER A 268 14.36 -11.88 15.91
CA SER A 268 13.74 -11.17 14.79
C SER A 268 12.27 -11.58 14.57
N ILE A 269 11.97 -12.88 14.61
CA ILE A 269 10.59 -13.39 14.47
C ILE A 269 9.78 -13.14 15.73
N GLY A 270 10.36 -13.45 16.93
CA GLY A 270 9.65 -13.30 18.20
C GLY A 270 9.24 -11.86 18.50
N SER A 271 10.10 -10.88 18.18
CA SER A 271 9.80 -9.46 18.37
C SER A 271 8.69 -8.95 17.45
N GLU A 272 8.64 -9.45 16.21
CA GLU A 272 7.57 -9.11 15.28
C GLU A 272 6.26 -9.82 15.67
N LEU A 273 6.31 -11.09 16.09
CA LEU A 273 5.16 -11.79 16.68
C LEU A 273 4.59 -10.97 17.85
N ALA A 274 5.44 -10.46 18.73
CA ALA A 274 5.02 -9.65 19.87
C ALA A 274 4.29 -8.38 19.43
N ARG A 275 4.81 -7.65 18.41
CA ARG A 275 4.17 -6.45 17.87
C ARG A 275 2.81 -6.75 17.19
N GLN A 276 2.76 -7.80 16.38
CA GLN A 276 1.52 -8.15 15.68
C GLN A 276 0.46 -8.71 16.64
N VAL A 277 0.82 -9.63 17.52
CA VAL A 277 -0.10 -10.18 18.53
C VAL A 277 -0.66 -9.08 19.43
N HIS A 278 0.17 -8.11 19.85
CA HIS A 278 -0.26 -6.97 20.67
C HIS A 278 -1.42 -6.18 20.03
N ARG A 279 -1.44 -6.04 18.71
CA ARG A 279 -2.51 -5.30 17.98
C ARG A 279 -3.88 -5.97 18.09
N TYR A 280 -3.93 -7.29 18.33
CA TYR A 280 -5.18 -8.03 18.49
C TYR A 280 -5.74 -8.00 19.91
N GLY A 281 -5.13 -7.27 20.86
CA GLY A 281 -5.63 -7.08 22.20
C GLY A 281 -5.71 -8.35 23.04
N PRO A 282 -4.61 -9.10 23.22
CA PRO A 282 -4.59 -10.26 24.13
C PRO A 282 -4.83 -9.80 25.56
N ALA A 283 -5.42 -10.66 26.40
CA ALA A 283 -5.58 -10.37 27.84
C ALA A 283 -4.24 -10.31 28.58
N TYR A 284 -3.26 -11.04 28.06
CA TYR A 284 -1.88 -11.03 28.55
C TYR A 284 -0.94 -11.46 27.42
N LEU A 285 0.20 -10.79 27.28
CA LEU A 285 1.24 -11.12 26.32
C LEU A 285 2.58 -11.29 27.02
N GLY A 286 2.95 -12.55 27.35
CA GLY A 286 4.23 -12.87 27.96
C GLY A 286 5.36 -12.91 26.93
N LEU A 287 6.43 -12.18 27.18
CA LEU A 287 7.61 -12.05 26.32
C LEU A 287 8.80 -12.74 27.00
N LEU A 288 9.10 -13.97 26.60
CA LEU A 288 10.16 -14.77 27.20
C LEU A 288 11.40 -14.80 26.28
N ASP A 289 12.52 -14.40 26.85
CA ASP A 289 13.85 -14.56 26.23
C ASP A 289 14.92 -14.68 27.31
N ARG A 290 16.09 -15.18 26.95
CA ARG A 290 17.28 -15.19 27.80
C ARG A 290 18.16 -13.94 27.62
N ASP A 291 17.91 -13.13 26.59
CA ASP A 291 18.64 -11.91 26.29
C ASP A 291 17.86 -10.70 26.84
N GLU A 292 18.37 -10.15 27.94
CA GLU A 292 17.81 -8.99 28.62
C GLU A 292 17.74 -7.75 27.70
N SER A 293 18.81 -7.48 26.93
CA SER A 293 18.87 -6.34 26.02
C SER A 293 17.84 -6.45 24.89
N ALA A 294 17.63 -7.67 24.40
CA ALA A 294 16.63 -7.94 23.39
C ALA A 294 15.20 -7.77 23.93
N LEU A 295 14.92 -8.19 25.16
CA LEU A 295 13.63 -7.96 25.84
C LEU A 295 13.36 -6.46 26.01
N HIS A 296 14.37 -5.68 26.44
CA HIS A 296 14.27 -4.22 26.55
C HIS A 296 13.88 -3.59 25.20
N ALA A 297 14.54 -3.99 24.11
CA ALA A 297 14.26 -3.46 22.77
C ALA A 297 12.82 -3.79 22.32
N VAL A 298 12.31 -4.98 22.63
CA VAL A 298 10.92 -5.38 22.29
C VAL A 298 9.92 -4.56 23.09
N GLN A 299 10.11 -4.41 24.41
CA GLN A 299 9.24 -3.59 25.25
C GLN A 299 9.18 -2.14 24.75
N MET A 300 10.34 -1.55 24.42
CA MET A 300 10.42 -0.22 23.82
C MET A 300 9.61 -0.13 22.53
N SER A 301 9.69 -1.15 21.67
CA SER A 301 9.00 -1.16 20.36
C SER A 301 7.46 -1.27 20.46
N ILE A 302 6.95 -1.88 21.56
CA ILE A 302 5.51 -2.08 21.76
C ILE A 302 4.90 -0.92 22.56
N HIS A 303 5.57 -0.47 23.62
CA HIS A 303 5.01 0.47 24.58
C HIS A 303 5.60 1.88 24.49
N GLY A 304 6.63 2.11 23.66
CA GLY A 304 7.35 3.39 23.55
C GLY A 304 8.18 3.73 24.82
N ARG A 305 8.23 2.80 25.78
CA ARG A 305 9.02 2.89 27.03
C ARG A 305 9.48 1.50 27.42
N ALA A 306 10.61 1.40 28.09
CA ALA A 306 11.16 0.11 28.52
C ALA A 306 11.78 0.27 29.92
N LEU A 307 10.95 0.18 30.95
CA LEU A 307 11.36 0.20 32.35
C LEU A 307 11.67 -1.21 32.88
N LEU A 308 11.31 -2.25 32.12
CA LEU A 308 11.43 -3.67 32.52
C LEU A 308 10.76 -4.01 33.86
N ASP A 309 9.80 -3.20 34.25
CA ASP A 309 9.05 -3.28 35.51
C ASP A 309 7.66 -3.93 35.34
N SER A 310 7.35 -4.39 34.13
CA SER A 310 6.06 -5.01 33.82
C SER A 310 6.16 -6.53 33.85
N ASP A 311 5.08 -7.17 34.32
CA ASP A 311 4.98 -8.63 34.51
C ASP A 311 4.99 -9.44 33.18
N ASP A 312 4.90 -8.78 32.05
CA ASP A 312 4.92 -9.38 30.70
C ASP A 312 6.34 -9.71 30.22
N ILE A 313 7.38 -9.12 30.83
CA ILE A 313 8.79 -9.37 30.52
C ILE A 313 9.32 -10.53 31.36
N ILE A 314 9.70 -11.62 30.69
CA ILE A 314 10.08 -12.87 31.36
C ILE A 314 11.51 -13.25 30.95
N LEU A 315 12.45 -13.02 31.84
CA LEU A 315 13.84 -13.47 31.68
C LEU A 315 13.95 -14.94 32.06
N ALA A 316 14.14 -15.80 31.06
CA ALA A 316 14.28 -17.25 31.25
C ALA A 316 14.99 -17.94 30.09
N ASP A 317 15.71 -19.03 30.37
CA ASP A 317 16.29 -19.91 29.34
C ASP A 317 15.37 -21.13 29.16
N ILE A 318 15.04 -21.46 27.89
CA ILE A 318 14.18 -22.61 27.56
C ILE A 318 14.81 -23.96 27.92
N ARG A 319 16.11 -24.01 28.23
CA ARG A 319 16.80 -25.22 28.72
C ARG A 319 16.50 -25.53 30.17
N ASP A 320 15.97 -24.57 30.94
CA ASP A 320 15.60 -24.73 32.37
C ASP A 320 14.11 -25.11 32.46
N LEU A 321 13.83 -26.39 32.58
CA LEU A 321 12.46 -26.93 32.68
C LEU A 321 11.73 -26.43 33.93
N ASP A 322 12.40 -26.39 35.09
CA ASP A 322 11.76 -25.96 36.32
C ASP A 322 11.35 -24.48 36.27
N ARG A 323 12.19 -23.65 35.65
CA ARG A 323 11.84 -22.24 35.41
C ARG A 323 10.64 -22.11 34.44
N LEU A 324 10.63 -22.91 33.37
CA LEU A 324 9.52 -22.90 32.39
C LEU A 324 8.20 -23.34 33.02
N GLN A 325 8.18 -24.34 33.88
CA GLN A 325 6.99 -24.77 34.61
C GLN A 325 6.42 -23.64 35.47
N ARG A 326 7.25 -22.99 36.29
CA ARG A 326 6.82 -21.80 37.05
C ARG A 326 6.30 -20.65 36.16
N VAL A 327 6.91 -20.43 35.00
CA VAL A 327 6.42 -19.43 34.03
C VAL A 327 5.06 -19.83 33.51
N MET A 328 4.87 -21.08 33.09
CA MET A 328 3.57 -21.54 32.54
C MET A 328 2.47 -21.50 33.61
N GLU A 329 2.75 -21.91 34.85
CA GLU A 329 1.81 -21.81 35.97
C GLU A 329 1.39 -20.35 36.27
N TYR A 330 2.32 -19.41 36.18
CA TYR A 330 2.06 -18.00 36.39
C TYR A 330 1.30 -17.35 35.19
N VAL A 331 1.82 -17.56 34.00
CA VAL A 331 1.26 -16.96 32.76
C VAL A 331 -0.07 -17.62 32.40
N LYS A 332 -0.23 -18.91 32.59
CA LYS A 332 -1.36 -19.73 32.16
C LYS A 332 -1.76 -19.43 30.70
N PRO A 333 -0.83 -19.56 29.75
CA PRO A 333 -1.07 -19.21 28.38
C PRO A 333 -2.04 -20.21 27.73
N SER A 334 -3.01 -19.72 26.96
CA SER A 334 -3.81 -20.58 26.08
C SER A 334 -3.15 -20.74 24.70
N VAL A 335 -2.24 -19.82 24.32
CA VAL A 335 -1.52 -19.85 23.05
C VAL A 335 -0.02 -19.65 23.34
N VAL A 336 0.82 -20.48 22.74
CA VAL A 336 2.29 -20.37 22.79
C VAL A 336 2.87 -20.31 21.39
N PHE A 337 3.62 -19.26 21.10
CA PHE A 337 4.48 -19.17 19.92
C PHE A 337 5.93 -19.45 20.33
N HIS A 338 6.49 -20.54 19.83
CA HIS A 338 7.85 -20.97 20.16
C HIS A 338 8.83 -20.57 19.06
N ALA A 339 9.45 -19.38 19.20
CA ALA A 339 10.43 -18.86 18.25
C ALA A 339 11.88 -18.92 18.78
N ALA A 340 12.10 -19.41 20.01
CA ALA A 340 13.42 -19.54 20.59
C ALA A 340 14.23 -20.67 19.92
N ALA A 341 15.34 -20.31 19.26
CA ALA A 341 16.26 -21.26 18.64
C ALA A 341 17.61 -20.63 18.30
N LEU A 342 18.65 -21.44 18.20
CA LEU A 342 19.90 -21.10 17.55
C LEU A 342 19.75 -21.34 16.04
N LYS A 343 20.26 -20.44 15.18
CA LYS A 343 20.03 -20.46 13.73
C LYS A 343 21.27 -20.35 12.83
N HIS A 344 22.44 -19.99 13.39
CA HIS A 344 23.65 -19.75 12.59
C HIS A 344 24.37 -21.06 12.26
N MET A 345 24.16 -21.57 11.04
CA MET A 345 24.69 -22.86 10.59
C MET A 345 26.19 -23.06 10.86
N PRO A 346 27.11 -22.10 10.51
CA PRO A 346 28.54 -22.34 10.72
C PRO A 346 28.92 -22.51 12.21
N LEU A 347 28.18 -21.89 13.12
CA LEU A 347 28.40 -22.05 14.56
C LEU A 347 27.85 -23.39 15.04
N LEU A 348 26.70 -23.81 14.52
CA LEU A 348 26.07 -25.07 14.92
C LEU A 348 26.82 -26.30 14.38
N GLU A 349 27.46 -26.20 13.23
CA GLU A 349 28.37 -27.25 12.73
C GLU A 349 29.60 -27.43 13.64
N ARG A 350 30.08 -26.37 14.27
CA ARG A 350 31.18 -26.41 15.24
C ARG A 350 30.74 -26.86 16.65
N ALA A 351 29.49 -26.58 17.00
CA ALA A 351 28.95 -26.85 18.33
C ALA A 351 27.55 -27.52 18.19
N PRO A 352 27.48 -28.75 17.66
CA PRO A 352 26.21 -29.46 17.48
C PRO A 352 25.50 -29.78 18.79
N ASP A 353 26.23 -29.92 19.88
CA ASP A 353 25.68 -30.08 21.22
C ASP A 353 24.87 -28.86 21.69
N GLU A 354 25.27 -27.66 21.35
CA GLU A 354 24.49 -26.46 21.68
C GLU A 354 23.18 -26.38 20.84
N ALA A 355 23.21 -26.82 19.57
CA ALA A 355 21.99 -26.99 18.79
C ALA A 355 21.05 -28.03 19.43
N TYR A 356 21.58 -29.15 19.87
CA TYR A 356 20.80 -30.18 20.58
C TYR A 356 20.20 -29.63 21.87
N LYS A 357 21.02 -29.03 22.74
CA LYS A 357 20.56 -28.50 24.04
C LYS A 357 19.50 -27.41 23.87
N THR A 358 19.72 -26.47 22.95
CA THR A 358 18.82 -25.32 22.79
C THR A 358 17.63 -25.66 21.89
N ASN A 359 17.88 -26.14 20.68
CA ASN A 359 16.79 -26.37 19.74
C ASN A 359 15.95 -27.58 20.11
N VAL A 360 16.61 -28.74 20.43
CA VAL A 360 15.88 -30.00 20.65
C VAL A 360 15.38 -30.11 22.11
N LEU A 361 16.29 -30.08 23.08
CA LEU A 361 15.90 -30.21 24.49
C LEU A 361 15.11 -29.00 24.99
N GLY A 362 15.50 -27.78 24.57
CA GLY A 362 14.75 -26.57 24.90
C GLY A 362 13.31 -26.62 24.38
N THR A 363 13.11 -27.02 23.11
CA THR A 363 11.75 -27.20 22.56
C THR A 363 10.96 -28.28 23.28
N ARG A 364 11.60 -29.42 23.60
CA ARG A 364 10.97 -30.46 24.40
C ARG A 364 10.51 -29.95 25.78
N ASN A 365 11.31 -29.16 26.45
CA ASN A 365 10.98 -28.60 27.76
C ASN A 365 9.79 -27.62 27.65
N VAL A 366 9.77 -26.77 26.63
CA VAL A 366 8.63 -25.82 26.38
C VAL A 366 7.35 -26.61 26.08
N LEU A 367 7.42 -27.64 25.23
CA LEU A 367 6.30 -28.52 24.91
C LEU A 367 5.77 -29.26 26.14
N GLN A 368 6.68 -29.81 26.97
CA GLN A 368 6.30 -30.48 28.20
C GLN A 368 5.58 -29.53 29.14
N ALA A 369 6.16 -28.36 29.42
CA ALA A 369 5.56 -27.36 30.30
C ALA A 369 4.21 -26.84 29.72
N ALA A 370 4.10 -26.68 28.40
CA ALA A 370 2.85 -26.29 27.74
C ALA A 370 1.75 -27.35 27.94
N ARG A 371 2.08 -28.63 27.75
CA ARG A 371 1.14 -29.74 27.92
C ARG A 371 0.65 -29.85 29.35
N GLU A 372 1.57 -29.76 30.34
CA GLU A 372 1.27 -29.86 31.76
C GLU A 372 0.41 -28.68 32.27
N ASN A 373 0.33 -27.58 31.51
CA ASN A 373 -0.47 -26.39 31.81
C ASN A 373 -1.63 -26.18 30.84
N ASP A 374 -2.09 -27.22 30.16
CA ASP A 374 -3.29 -27.22 29.27
C ASP A 374 -3.28 -26.14 28.17
N VAL A 375 -2.09 -25.81 27.61
CA VAL A 375 -1.96 -24.89 26.48
C VAL A 375 -2.76 -25.45 25.30
N GLN A 376 -3.69 -24.67 24.78
CA GLN A 376 -4.58 -25.11 23.71
C GLN A 376 -3.94 -25.01 22.31
N VAL A 377 -3.12 -23.99 22.07
CA VAL A 377 -2.48 -23.78 20.78
C VAL A 377 -0.98 -23.61 20.95
N PHE A 378 -0.20 -24.48 20.32
CA PHE A 378 1.26 -24.41 20.34
C PHE A 378 1.81 -24.34 18.92
N ILE A 379 2.53 -23.28 18.60
CA ILE A 379 3.12 -23.04 17.27
C ILE A 379 4.65 -23.11 17.39
N ASN A 380 5.24 -24.15 16.80
CA ASN A 380 6.70 -24.29 16.69
C ASN A 380 7.18 -23.61 15.42
N ILE A 381 8.01 -22.59 15.53
CA ILE A 381 8.64 -21.94 14.39
C ILE A 381 9.75 -22.83 13.83
N SER A 382 9.60 -23.26 12.58
CA SER A 382 10.56 -24.12 11.86
C SER A 382 11.14 -23.40 10.64
N THR A 383 11.76 -24.14 9.74
CA THR A 383 12.47 -23.61 8.57
C THR A 383 12.33 -24.57 7.38
N ASP A 384 12.47 -24.04 6.15
CA ASP A 384 12.59 -24.77 4.90
C ASP A 384 13.69 -25.86 4.96
N LYS A 385 14.77 -25.59 5.69
CA LYS A 385 15.93 -26.50 5.88
C LYS A 385 15.60 -27.77 6.65
N ALA A 386 14.47 -27.81 7.34
CA ALA A 386 13.98 -29.00 8.04
C ALA A 386 13.28 -30.01 7.08
N ALA A 387 12.90 -29.61 5.88
CA ALA A 387 12.23 -30.46 4.89
C ALA A 387 13.15 -31.62 4.47
N ASN A 388 14.34 -31.27 3.99
CA ASN A 388 15.39 -32.21 3.61
C ASN A 388 16.70 -31.79 4.30
N PRO A 389 16.92 -32.19 5.57
CA PRO A 389 18.02 -31.66 6.38
C PRO A 389 19.39 -32.19 5.89
N GLU A 390 20.31 -31.26 5.65
CA GLU A 390 21.69 -31.53 5.21
C GLU A 390 22.72 -31.00 6.21
N ASN A 391 22.26 -30.31 7.26
CA ASN A 391 23.11 -29.65 8.26
C ASN A 391 22.51 -29.74 9.66
N VAL A 392 23.32 -29.42 10.68
CA VAL A 392 22.93 -29.51 12.11
C VAL A 392 21.68 -28.67 12.40
N LEU A 393 21.55 -27.49 11.81
CA LEU A 393 20.35 -26.67 11.99
C LEU A 393 19.10 -27.39 11.45
N GLY A 394 19.15 -27.89 10.21
CA GLY A 394 18.05 -28.62 9.58
C GLY A 394 17.64 -29.85 10.39
N TYR A 395 18.64 -30.67 10.79
CA TYR A 395 18.38 -31.86 11.64
C TYR A 395 17.77 -31.49 13.00
N SER A 396 18.28 -30.44 13.66
CA SER A 396 17.73 -29.99 14.95
C SER A 396 16.29 -29.53 14.80
N LYS A 397 15.96 -28.76 13.78
CA LYS A 397 14.58 -28.29 13.50
C LYS A 397 13.66 -29.44 13.08
N LYS A 398 14.13 -30.39 12.28
CA LYS A 398 13.36 -31.62 11.98
C LYS A 398 13.02 -32.42 13.23
N ALA A 399 13.95 -32.51 14.18
CA ALA A 399 13.69 -33.14 15.47
C ALA A 399 12.60 -32.40 16.25
N THR A 400 12.61 -31.04 16.26
CA THR A 400 11.57 -30.25 16.95
C THR A 400 10.19 -30.40 16.31
N GLU A 401 10.10 -30.49 14.98
CA GLU A 401 8.84 -30.78 14.29
C GLU A 401 8.25 -32.13 14.73
N ARG A 402 9.10 -33.17 14.81
CA ARG A 402 8.68 -34.50 15.26
C ARG A 402 8.27 -34.49 16.75
N LEU A 403 8.98 -33.76 17.61
CA LEU A 403 8.60 -33.58 19.01
C LEU A 403 7.23 -32.87 19.12
N THR A 404 7.00 -31.85 18.32
CA THR A 404 5.73 -31.12 18.30
C THR A 404 4.58 -32.01 17.82
N ALA A 405 4.76 -32.72 16.71
CA ALA A 405 3.75 -33.62 16.18
C ALA A 405 3.50 -34.87 17.07
N GLY A 406 4.51 -35.30 17.83
CA GLY A 406 4.39 -36.43 18.77
C GLY A 406 3.82 -36.04 20.12
N MET A 407 3.65 -34.76 20.43
CA MET A 407 3.08 -34.28 21.68
C MET A 407 1.56 -34.12 21.50
N SER A 408 0.79 -34.90 22.24
CA SER A 408 -0.67 -34.81 22.20
C SER A 408 -1.14 -33.49 22.79
N ALA A 409 -1.83 -32.69 22.02
CA ALA A 409 -2.51 -31.50 22.51
C ALA A 409 -3.68 -31.86 23.46
N PRO A 410 -4.12 -30.95 24.34
CA PRO A 410 -5.36 -31.11 25.10
C PRO A 410 -6.58 -31.28 24.17
N PRO A 411 -7.71 -31.86 24.65
CA PRO A 411 -8.92 -31.99 23.83
C PRO A 411 -9.35 -30.66 23.21
N GLY A 412 -9.47 -30.63 21.87
CA GLY A 412 -9.80 -29.43 21.11
C GLY A 412 -8.64 -28.46 20.88
N GLY A 413 -7.44 -28.78 21.39
CA GLY A 413 -6.21 -28.05 21.15
C GLY A 413 -5.48 -28.50 19.89
N ARG A 414 -4.41 -27.79 19.52
CA ARG A 414 -3.54 -28.13 18.39
C ARG A 414 -2.09 -27.70 18.62
N TYR A 415 -1.19 -28.61 18.35
CA TYR A 415 0.26 -28.39 18.38
C TYR A 415 0.82 -28.63 16.99
N LEU A 416 1.34 -27.58 16.37
CA LEU A 416 1.77 -27.63 14.97
C LEU A 416 3.11 -26.91 14.75
N SER A 417 3.73 -27.19 13.63
CA SER A 417 4.96 -26.53 13.19
C SER A 417 4.74 -25.73 11.93
N VAL A 418 5.43 -24.60 11.78
CA VAL A 418 5.35 -23.74 10.58
C VAL A 418 6.75 -23.55 10.01
N ARG A 419 6.93 -23.94 8.73
CA ARG A 419 8.16 -23.76 7.97
C ARG A 419 8.08 -22.52 7.10
N PHE A 420 9.16 -21.76 7.07
CA PHE A 420 9.39 -20.70 6.09
C PHE A 420 10.87 -20.53 5.76
N GLY A 421 11.17 -19.79 4.68
CA GLY A 421 12.50 -19.58 4.17
C GLY A 421 13.30 -18.51 4.91
N ASN A 422 14.22 -17.87 4.19
CA ASN A 422 15.00 -16.79 4.76
C ASN A 422 14.14 -15.54 4.92
N VAL A 423 14.34 -14.80 6.02
CA VAL A 423 13.65 -13.53 6.24
C VAL A 423 14.60 -12.36 6.09
N LEU A 424 14.17 -11.33 5.35
CA LEU A 424 14.90 -10.12 5.08
C LEU A 424 15.11 -9.31 6.37
N GLY A 425 16.25 -8.64 6.48
CA GLY A 425 16.54 -7.77 7.62
C GLY A 425 16.72 -8.49 8.96
N SER A 426 16.72 -9.84 8.99
CA SER A 426 16.98 -10.56 10.24
C SER A 426 18.42 -10.42 10.69
N ARG A 427 18.64 -10.35 12.02
CA ARG A 427 20.00 -10.24 12.61
C ARG A 427 20.92 -11.33 12.08
N GLY A 428 22.09 -10.92 11.53
CA GLY A 428 23.07 -11.85 10.95
C GLY A 428 22.63 -12.52 9.64
N SER A 429 21.69 -11.91 8.90
CA SER A 429 21.31 -12.35 7.54
C SER A 429 22.42 -12.06 6.53
N VAL A 430 22.39 -12.76 5.39
CA VAL A 430 23.33 -12.52 4.27
C VAL A 430 23.29 -11.08 3.78
N LEU A 431 22.12 -10.43 3.74
CA LEU A 431 21.97 -9.02 3.32
C LEU A 431 22.64 -8.06 4.30
N THR A 432 22.55 -8.31 5.59
CA THR A 432 23.24 -7.52 6.61
C THR A 432 24.76 -7.64 6.46
N ALA A 433 25.25 -8.83 6.12
CA ALA A 433 26.68 -9.04 5.83
C ALA A 433 27.09 -8.30 4.55
N PHE A 434 26.32 -8.36 3.48
CA PHE A 434 26.58 -7.64 2.24
C PHE A 434 26.63 -6.12 2.46
N ARG A 435 25.66 -5.53 3.18
CA ARG A 435 25.68 -4.10 3.53
C ARG A 435 26.95 -3.71 4.28
N ALA A 436 27.35 -4.52 5.27
CA ALA A 436 28.57 -4.26 6.03
C ALA A 436 29.84 -4.35 5.16
N GLN A 437 29.91 -5.33 4.27
CA GLN A 437 31.02 -5.50 3.33
C GLN A 437 31.08 -4.35 2.32
N ILE A 438 29.96 -3.93 1.77
CA ILE A 438 29.85 -2.79 0.85
C ILE A 438 30.28 -1.49 1.57
N ALA A 439 29.76 -1.23 2.77
CA ALA A 439 30.12 -0.06 3.55
C ALA A 439 31.63 -0.02 3.91
N ALA A 440 32.27 -1.20 4.00
CA ALA A 440 33.72 -1.31 4.21
C ALA A 440 34.55 -1.19 2.91
N GLY A 441 33.93 -0.96 1.75
CA GLY A 441 34.60 -0.88 0.44
C GLY A 441 34.83 -2.23 -0.23
N GLY A 442 34.18 -3.31 0.21
CA GLY A 442 34.24 -4.64 -0.38
C GLY A 442 35.45 -5.48 0.05
N PRO A 443 35.65 -6.66 -0.55
CA PRO A 443 34.75 -7.30 -1.51
C PRO A 443 33.50 -7.90 -0.87
N VAL A 444 32.40 -8.02 -1.64
CA VAL A 444 31.21 -8.80 -1.24
C VAL A 444 31.47 -10.29 -1.52
N THR A 445 31.25 -11.14 -0.52
CA THR A 445 31.53 -12.57 -0.61
C THR A 445 30.24 -13.36 -0.83
N VAL A 446 30.12 -13.97 -2.00
CA VAL A 446 29.06 -14.95 -2.34
C VAL A 446 29.69 -16.34 -2.35
N THR A 447 29.14 -17.26 -1.57
CA THR A 447 29.70 -18.62 -1.38
C THR A 447 29.62 -19.45 -2.66
N ASP A 448 28.50 -19.34 -3.38
CA ASP A 448 28.24 -20.02 -4.65
C ASP A 448 27.25 -19.15 -5.47
N PRO A 449 27.59 -18.79 -6.71
CA PRO A 449 26.74 -17.92 -7.54
C PRO A 449 25.41 -18.56 -7.95
N GLU A 450 25.33 -19.89 -7.96
CA GLU A 450 24.08 -20.62 -8.31
C GLU A 450 23.14 -20.82 -7.12
N VAL A 451 23.55 -20.47 -5.90
CA VAL A 451 22.70 -20.62 -4.72
C VAL A 451 21.45 -19.75 -4.82
N THR A 452 20.31 -20.38 -4.75
CA THR A 452 19.00 -19.73 -4.63
C THR A 452 18.46 -19.82 -3.22
N ARG A 453 17.65 -18.84 -2.81
CA ARG A 453 16.94 -18.85 -1.52
C ARG A 453 15.56 -18.25 -1.69
N PHE A 454 14.60 -18.78 -0.93
CA PHE A 454 13.32 -18.12 -0.72
C PHE A 454 13.53 -16.98 0.27
N PHE A 455 12.98 -15.81 -0.05
CA PHE A 455 12.98 -14.67 0.84
C PHE A 455 11.57 -14.21 1.17
N MET A 456 11.39 -13.80 2.41
CA MET A 456 10.16 -13.18 2.92
C MET A 456 10.52 -11.97 3.75
N THR A 457 9.61 -11.01 3.90
CA THR A 457 9.76 -9.99 4.93
C THR A 457 9.44 -10.58 6.30
N ILE A 458 10.02 -10.02 7.36
CA ILE A 458 9.72 -10.48 8.73
C ILE A 458 8.22 -10.26 9.06
N PRO A 459 7.63 -9.07 8.77
CA PRO A 459 6.19 -8.84 9.00
C PRO A 459 5.29 -9.83 8.26
N GLU A 460 5.59 -10.12 6.99
CA GLU A 460 4.84 -11.07 6.19
C GLU A 460 4.93 -12.50 6.73
N ALA A 461 6.15 -12.98 7.02
CA ALA A 461 6.37 -14.31 7.56
C ALA A 461 5.60 -14.50 8.88
N VAL A 462 5.62 -13.50 9.75
CA VAL A 462 4.89 -13.53 11.03
C VAL A 462 3.39 -13.50 10.81
N HIS A 463 2.90 -12.69 9.90
CA HIS A 463 1.47 -12.62 9.60
C HIS A 463 0.94 -13.95 9.06
N LEU A 464 1.69 -14.61 8.18
CA LEU A 464 1.38 -15.95 7.69
C LEU A 464 1.50 -17.03 8.78
N VAL A 465 2.42 -16.89 9.75
CA VAL A 465 2.47 -17.77 10.93
C VAL A 465 1.19 -17.64 11.77
N LEU A 466 0.69 -16.41 11.98
CA LEU A 466 -0.57 -16.19 12.68
C LEU A 466 -1.76 -16.82 11.90
N GLN A 467 -1.77 -16.69 10.58
CA GLN A 467 -2.76 -17.34 9.73
C GLN A 467 -2.66 -18.87 9.79
N ALA A 468 -1.46 -19.43 9.70
CA ALA A 468 -1.22 -20.87 9.82
C ALA A 468 -1.69 -21.41 11.19
N ALA A 469 -1.52 -20.61 12.25
CA ALA A 469 -1.99 -20.95 13.58
C ALA A 469 -3.53 -21.05 13.67
N THR A 470 -4.27 -20.35 12.79
CA THR A 470 -5.74 -20.44 12.74
C THR A 470 -6.23 -21.61 11.88
N LEU A 471 -5.54 -21.90 10.78
CA LEU A 471 -5.97 -22.89 9.77
C LEU A 471 -5.48 -24.31 10.07
N GLY A 472 -4.32 -24.45 10.73
CA GLY A 472 -3.67 -25.73 10.92
C GLY A 472 -4.36 -26.63 11.93
N GLU A 473 -4.24 -27.93 11.72
CA GLU A 473 -4.72 -28.97 12.60
C GLU A 473 -3.61 -29.49 13.52
N ASP A 474 -4.00 -30.33 14.50
CA ASP A 474 -3.04 -30.91 15.43
C ASP A 474 -2.02 -31.81 14.71
N SER A 475 -0.77 -31.77 15.17
CA SER A 475 0.34 -32.55 14.65
C SER A 475 0.81 -32.19 13.22
N GLU A 476 0.25 -31.14 12.58
CA GLU A 476 0.65 -30.73 11.26
C GLU A 476 1.97 -29.97 11.21
N THR A 477 2.60 -30.01 10.05
CA THR A 477 3.71 -29.14 9.67
C THR A 477 3.32 -28.37 8.41
N LEU A 478 2.96 -27.11 8.57
CA LEU A 478 2.56 -26.22 7.49
C LEU A 478 3.79 -25.54 6.85
N ILE A 479 3.70 -25.28 5.57
CA ILE A 479 4.73 -24.57 4.80
C ILE A 479 4.09 -23.29 4.30
N LEU A 480 4.71 -22.15 4.63
CA LEU A 480 4.25 -20.87 4.12
C LEU A 480 4.53 -20.75 2.63
N ASP A 481 3.68 -20.06 1.91
CA ASP A 481 3.95 -19.68 0.52
C ASP A 481 5.13 -18.70 0.50
N MET A 482 6.25 -19.16 -0.01
CA MET A 482 7.51 -18.41 -0.06
C MET A 482 7.75 -17.73 -1.41
N GLY A 483 6.82 -17.84 -2.37
CA GLY A 483 6.99 -17.35 -3.72
C GLY A 483 8.12 -18.05 -4.47
N GLU A 484 8.77 -17.32 -5.38
CA GLU A 484 9.86 -17.85 -6.20
C GLU A 484 11.23 -17.70 -5.52
N PRO A 485 12.14 -18.67 -5.71
CA PRO A 485 13.48 -18.58 -5.16
C PRO A 485 14.34 -17.57 -5.93
N VAL A 486 15.14 -16.78 -5.23
CA VAL A 486 15.99 -15.73 -5.79
C VAL A 486 17.45 -16.13 -5.69
N LYS A 487 18.25 -15.90 -6.76
CA LYS A 487 19.71 -16.11 -6.77
C LYS A 487 20.38 -15.08 -5.85
N ILE A 488 21.23 -15.56 -4.94
CA ILE A 488 21.98 -14.70 -3.99
C ILE A 488 22.95 -13.77 -4.74
N ASP A 489 23.57 -14.23 -5.82
CA ASP A 489 24.46 -13.42 -6.64
C ASP A 489 23.76 -12.20 -7.24
N ASN A 490 22.51 -12.36 -7.72
CA ASN A 490 21.72 -11.25 -8.24
C ASN A 490 21.45 -10.18 -7.17
N VAL A 491 21.15 -10.63 -5.94
CA VAL A 491 20.92 -9.72 -4.81
C VAL A 491 22.21 -8.98 -4.42
N ALA A 492 23.34 -9.69 -4.38
CA ALA A 492 24.64 -9.08 -4.09
C ALA A 492 25.02 -8.02 -5.12
N ARG A 493 24.90 -8.31 -6.42
CA ARG A 493 25.17 -7.37 -7.51
C ARG A 493 24.27 -6.14 -7.41
N TYR A 494 22.99 -6.35 -7.20
CA TYR A 494 22.05 -5.25 -7.03
C TYR A 494 22.45 -4.34 -5.86
N MET A 495 22.77 -4.91 -4.68
CA MET A 495 23.17 -4.11 -3.51
C MET A 495 24.48 -3.33 -3.76
N ILE A 496 25.41 -3.87 -4.53
CA ILE A 496 26.64 -3.17 -4.95
C ILE A 496 26.28 -1.99 -5.87
N GLU A 497 25.45 -2.22 -6.88
CA GLU A 497 24.97 -1.19 -7.82
C GLU A 497 24.19 -0.07 -7.09
N GLN A 498 23.48 -0.39 -6.01
CA GLN A 498 22.76 0.57 -5.17
C GLN A 498 23.68 1.48 -4.35
N SER A 499 24.87 1.02 -4.03
CA SER A 499 25.80 1.75 -3.15
C SER A 499 26.71 2.73 -3.89
N GLY A 500 26.72 2.77 -5.23
CA GLY A 500 27.57 3.58 -6.08
C GLY A 500 28.86 2.87 -6.38
#